data_6e279968fb8382b67804409d609f76df
#
_entry.id   6e279968fb8382b67804409d609f76df
#
_cell.length_a   1.000
_cell.length_b   1.000
_cell.length_c   1.000
_cell.angle_alpha   90.00
_cell.angle_beta   90.00
_cell.angle_gamma   90.00
#
_symmetry.space_group_name_H-M   'P 1'
#
loop_
_entity.id
_entity.type
_entity.pdbx_description
1 polymer ?
#
loop_
_entity_poly.entity_id
_entity_poly.type
_entity_poly.pdbx_seq_one_letter_code
_entity_poly.pdbx_strand_id
1 'polypeptide(L)'
;LEEIRQIFALSGLELVAADEVPGLPEDVIEDADTFAGNALKKARELCRASGLWTLADDSGLEVETLGNAPGVYSARYAGEPCSYPANNAKLLRELAGVTDRRARFRCVIALCAPDGRAWTVEGHCPGRIIHETRGENGFGYDPLFVPDGYEKTFAELDGAIKNSLSHRGLALRRAAVEWQALLDGEGRECANGRDRMEEDVKCIK
;
A
#
# COMPACT_ATOMS: atom_id res chain seq x y z
N LEU A 1 -9.83 -0.18 -1.62
CA LEU A 1 -10.31 -0.90 -2.80
C LEU A 1 -10.84 0.05 -3.88
N GLU A 2 -11.68 1.03 -3.54
CA GLU A 2 -12.29 1.96 -4.51
C GLU A 2 -11.25 2.74 -5.34
N GLU A 3 -10.21 3.26 -4.70
CA GLU A 3 -9.10 3.95 -5.37
C GLU A 3 -8.39 3.03 -6.38
N ILE A 4 -8.19 1.76 -6.04
CA ILE A 4 -7.59 0.77 -6.94
C ILE A 4 -8.51 0.48 -8.11
N ARG A 5 -9.81 0.28 -7.85
CA ARG A 5 -10.81 0.07 -8.91
C ARG A 5 -10.83 1.24 -9.90
N GLN A 6 -10.78 2.48 -9.42
CA GLN A 6 -10.73 3.66 -10.29
C GLN A 6 -9.47 3.73 -11.16
N ILE A 7 -8.31 3.39 -10.60
CA ILE A 7 -7.03 3.43 -11.31
C ILE A 7 -6.94 2.32 -12.36
N PHE A 8 -7.44 1.13 -12.06
CA PHE A 8 -7.42 -0.02 -12.98
C PHE A 8 -8.69 -0.20 -13.82
N ALA A 9 -9.66 0.72 -13.72
CA ALA A 9 -10.95 0.63 -14.45
C ALA A 9 -10.81 0.51 -15.98
N LEU A 10 -9.71 1.04 -16.55
CA LEU A 10 -9.46 1.01 -17.99
C LEU A 10 -8.80 -0.29 -18.49
N SER A 11 -8.35 -1.15 -17.58
CA SER A 11 -7.65 -2.39 -17.94
C SER A 11 -8.58 -3.58 -18.25
N GLY A 12 -9.90 -3.43 -18.08
CA GLY A 12 -10.86 -4.53 -18.27
C GLY A 12 -10.77 -5.62 -17.18
N LEU A 13 -10.05 -5.36 -16.08
CA LEU A 13 -9.89 -6.30 -14.98
C LEU A 13 -11.06 -6.21 -13.99
N GLU A 14 -11.56 -7.34 -13.55
CA GLU A 14 -12.44 -7.42 -12.40
C GLU A 14 -11.60 -7.46 -11.11
N LEU A 15 -11.75 -6.46 -10.26
CA LEU A 15 -11.07 -6.38 -8.96
C LEU A 15 -12.00 -6.82 -7.84
N VAL A 16 -11.64 -7.91 -7.15
CA VAL A 16 -12.34 -8.43 -5.99
C VAL A 16 -11.52 -8.20 -4.72
N ALA A 17 -12.17 -8.03 -3.57
CA ALA A 17 -11.47 -7.95 -2.30
C ALA A 17 -11.11 -9.36 -1.80
N ALA A 18 -10.03 -9.48 -1.02
CA ALA A 18 -9.60 -10.78 -0.51
C ALA A 18 -10.66 -11.46 0.36
N ASP A 19 -11.42 -10.69 1.13
CA ASP A 19 -12.52 -11.16 1.98
C ASP A 19 -13.75 -11.62 1.17
N GLU A 20 -13.84 -11.27 -0.11
CA GLU A 20 -14.88 -11.73 -1.05
C GLU A 20 -14.51 -13.09 -1.69
N VAL A 21 -13.27 -13.57 -1.53
CA VAL A 21 -12.79 -14.83 -2.13
C VAL A 21 -12.78 -15.95 -1.11
N PRO A 22 -13.64 -16.98 -1.28
CA PRO A 22 -13.72 -18.08 -0.30
C PRO A 22 -12.41 -18.87 -0.18
N GLY A 23 -12.04 -19.22 1.05
CA GLY A 23 -10.91 -20.13 1.33
C GLY A 23 -9.56 -19.43 1.39
N LEU A 24 -9.51 -18.11 1.29
CA LEU A 24 -8.28 -17.36 1.56
C LEU A 24 -7.98 -17.33 3.07
N PRO A 25 -6.68 -17.27 3.45
CA PRO A 25 -6.31 -17.02 4.83
C PRO A 25 -6.82 -15.64 5.30
N GLU A 26 -7.33 -15.56 6.53
CA GLU A 26 -7.82 -14.32 7.13
C GLU A 26 -6.70 -13.28 7.29
N ASP A 27 -5.46 -13.75 7.51
CA ASP A 27 -4.31 -12.89 7.68
C ASP A 27 -3.03 -13.55 7.14
N VAL A 28 -2.10 -12.73 6.67
CA VAL A 28 -0.77 -13.15 6.22
C VAL A 28 0.26 -12.53 7.15
N ILE A 29 1.10 -13.35 7.77
CA ILE A 29 2.13 -12.88 8.71
C ILE A 29 3.14 -11.98 8.01
N GLU A 30 3.23 -10.73 8.45
CA GLU A 30 4.17 -9.72 7.96
C GLU A 30 5.46 -9.73 8.81
N ASP A 31 6.35 -10.66 8.53
CA ASP A 31 7.60 -10.89 9.26
C ASP A 31 8.87 -10.58 8.45
N ALA A 32 8.73 -9.99 7.26
CA ALA A 32 9.88 -9.56 6.48
C ALA A 32 10.42 -8.20 6.97
N ASP A 33 11.73 -8.00 6.80
CA ASP A 33 12.43 -6.78 7.22
C ASP A 33 12.23 -5.58 6.26
N THR A 34 11.46 -5.76 5.19
CA THR A 34 11.23 -4.74 4.18
C THR A 34 9.77 -4.69 3.72
N PHE A 35 9.30 -3.50 3.32
CA PHE A 35 7.98 -3.35 2.71
C PHE A 35 7.80 -4.24 1.48
N ALA A 36 8.83 -4.33 0.62
CA ALA A 36 8.78 -5.19 -0.55
C ALA A 36 8.65 -6.68 -0.17
N GLY A 37 9.36 -7.10 0.87
CA GLY A 37 9.27 -8.46 1.40
C GLY A 37 7.86 -8.81 1.87
N ASN A 38 7.25 -7.95 2.68
CA ASN A 38 5.89 -8.14 3.18
C ASN A 38 4.85 -8.09 2.05
N ALA A 39 4.94 -7.09 1.15
CA ALA A 39 4.02 -7.00 0.01
C ALA A 39 4.10 -8.25 -0.89
N LEU A 40 5.32 -8.71 -1.23
CA LEU A 40 5.52 -9.93 -2.02
C LEU A 40 5.03 -11.19 -1.30
N LYS A 41 5.26 -11.29 0.01
CA LYS A 41 4.78 -12.43 0.81
C LYS A 41 3.26 -12.50 0.78
N LYS A 42 2.57 -11.39 1.05
CA LYS A 42 1.11 -11.29 0.96
C LYS A 42 0.60 -11.68 -0.43
N ALA A 43 1.14 -11.03 -1.47
CA ALA A 43 0.71 -11.29 -2.84
C ALA A 43 0.87 -12.77 -3.23
N ARG A 44 2.02 -13.39 -2.90
CA ARG A 44 2.30 -14.79 -3.23
C ARG A 44 1.45 -15.78 -2.47
N GLU A 45 1.20 -15.55 -1.17
CA GLU A 45 0.39 -16.45 -0.35
C GLU A 45 -1.07 -16.44 -0.81
N LEU A 46 -1.64 -15.26 -1.03
CA LEU A 46 -3.00 -15.13 -1.53
C LEU A 46 -3.14 -15.62 -2.99
N CYS A 47 -2.17 -15.33 -3.86
CA CYS A 47 -2.14 -15.84 -5.22
C CYS A 47 -2.12 -17.38 -5.27
N ARG A 48 -1.27 -18.00 -4.43
CA ARG A 48 -1.18 -19.47 -4.35
C ARG A 48 -2.47 -20.09 -3.83
N ALA A 49 -3.15 -19.45 -2.87
CA ALA A 49 -4.39 -19.94 -2.29
C ALA A 49 -5.59 -19.80 -3.24
N SER A 50 -5.64 -18.70 -4.01
CA SER A 50 -6.76 -18.41 -4.90
C SER A 50 -6.60 -18.94 -6.31
N GLY A 51 -5.35 -19.06 -6.80
CA GLY A 51 -5.04 -19.28 -8.21
C GLY A 51 -5.26 -18.04 -9.10
N LEU A 52 -5.54 -16.86 -8.50
CA LEU A 52 -5.82 -15.62 -9.20
C LEU A 52 -4.62 -14.68 -9.17
N TRP A 53 -4.55 -13.76 -10.14
CA TRP A 53 -3.66 -12.62 -10.04
C TRP A 53 -3.92 -11.87 -8.74
N THR A 54 -2.88 -11.56 -8.00
CA THR A 54 -3.02 -10.96 -6.67
C THR A 54 -2.18 -9.72 -6.54
N LEU A 55 -2.83 -8.65 -6.09
CA LEU A 55 -2.19 -7.39 -5.75
C LEU A 55 -2.20 -7.23 -4.23
N ALA A 56 -1.05 -6.94 -3.63
CA ALA A 56 -0.95 -6.64 -2.20
C ALA A 56 -0.02 -5.46 -1.99
N ASP A 57 -0.26 -4.69 -0.94
CA ASP A 57 0.62 -3.58 -0.57
C ASP A 57 1.13 -3.71 0.87
N ASP A 58 2.31 -3.14 1.11
CA ASP A 58 2.80 -2.84 2.44
C ASP A 58 3.34 -1.41 2.48
N SER A 59 3.04 -0.70 3.56
CA SER A 59 3.33 0.73 3.67
C SER A 59 3.58 1.17 5.11
N GLY A 60 4.37 2.22 5.23
CA GLY A 60 4.65 2.81 6.53
C GLY A 60 5.32 4.16 6.45
N LEU A 61 5.57 4.70 7.63
CA LEU A 61 6.28 5.94 7.85
C LEU A 61 7.76 5.64 8.10
N GLU A 62 8.63 6.36 7.43
CA GLU A 62 10.08 6.36 7.66
C GLU A 62 10.50 7.75 8.14
N VAL A 63 11.17 7.83 9.30
CA VAL A 63 11.69 9.09 9.85
C VAL A 63 13.22 9.03 9.86
N GLU A 64 13.86 9.92 9.11
CA GLU A 64 15.30 9.87 8.84
C GLU A 64 16.14 9.85 10.12
N THR A 65 15.88 10.75 11.06
CA THR A 65 16.61 10.87 12.31
C THR A 65 16.43 9.70 13.28
N LEU A 66 15.40 8.87 13.04
CA LEU A 66 15.16 7.63 13.79
C LEU A 66 15.68 6.38 13.05
N GLY A 67 16.59 6.53 12.08
CA GLY A 67 17.10 5.43 11.28
C GLY A 67 16.04 4.75 10.43
N ASN A 68 15.07 5.53 9.93
CA ASN A 68 13.88 5.11 9.18
C ASN A 68 12.84 4.34 10.03
N ALA A 69 12.92 4.37 11.37
CA ALA A 69 11.81 3.91 12.19
C ALA A 69 10.62 4.87 12.05
N PRO A 70 9.38 4.38 12.21
CA PRO A 70 8.93 3.03 12.51
C PRO A 70 9.09 2.01 11.37
N GLY A 71 9.18 2.44 10.08
CA GLY A 71 9.37 1.54 8.95
C GLY A 71 8.28 0.46 8.86
N VAL A 72 8.67 -0.80 8.64
CA VAL A 72 7.75 -1.96 8.57
C VAL A 72 6.97 -2.22 9.85
N TYR A 73 7.37 -1.60 10.96
CA TYR A 73 6.67 -1.68 12.24
C TYR A 73 5.62 -0.58 12.43
N SER A 74 5.29 0.19 11.39
CA SER A 74 4.43 1.37 11.48
C SER A 74 3.09 1.10 12.18
N ALA A 75 2.43 -0.01 11.88
CA ALA A 75 1.15 -0.35 12.50
C ALA A 75 1.29 -0.76 13.98
N ARG A 76 2.39 -1.39 14.36
CA ARG A 76 2.65 -1.92 15.70
C ARG A 76 3.81 -1.23 16.43
N TYR A 77 4.07 0.03 16.11
CA TYR A 77 5.22 0.77 16.65
C TYR A 77 5.21 0.90 18.17
N ALA A 78 4.05 1.09 18.78
CA ALA A 78 3.90 1.12 20.23
C ALA A 78 3.61 -0.27 20.85
N GLY A 79 3.55 -1.31 20.05
CA GLY A 79 3.22 -2.67 20.45
C GLY A 79 1.86 -3.13 19.90
N GLU A 80 1.45 -4.31 20.31
CA GLU A 80 0.16 -4.92 19.94
C GLU A 80 -0.83 -4.90 21.11
N PRO A 81 -2.14 -4.76 20.86
CA PRO A 81 -2.77 -4.56 19.54
C PRO A 81 -2.48 -3.17 18.97
N CYS A 82 -2.64 -3.02 17.63
CA CYS A 82 -2.44 -1.74 16.94
C CYS A 82 -3.26 -0.62 17.58
N SER A 83 -2.58 0.47 17.94
CA SER A 83 -3.20 1.68 18.48
C SER A 83 -2.55 2.93 17.85
N TYR A 84 -3.24 3.56 16.92
CA TYR A 84 -2.74 4.78 16.27
C TYR A 84 -2.43 5.91 17.27
N PRO A 85 -3.26 6.18 18.29
CA PRO A 85 -2.90 7.18 19.30
C PRO A 85 -1.62 6.82 20.06
N ALA A 86 -1.43 5.55 20.43
CA ALA A 86 -0.21 5.10 21.12
C ALA A 86 1.02 5.20 20.21
N ASN A 87 0.91 4.83 18.93
CA ASN A 87 1.96 4.96 17.94
C ASN A 87 2.38 6.43 17.75
N ASN A 88 1.41 7.34 17.61
CA ASN A 88 1.66 8.78 17.49
C ASN A 88 2.33 9.35 18.76
N ALA A 89 1.86 8.97 19.94
CA ALA A 89 2.45 9.39 21.19
C ALA A 89 3.90 8.89 21.36
N LYS A 90 4.19 7.65 20.95
CA LYS A 90 5.55 7.11 20.94
C LYS A 90 6.44 7.89 19.98
N LEU A 91 6.00 8.13 18.75
CA LEU A 91 6.76 8.87 17.76
C LEU A 91 7.11 10.28 18.24
N LEU A 92 6.17 10.98 18.86
CA LEU A 92 6.40 12.32 19.40
C LEU A 92 7.42 12.29 20.56
N ARG A 93 7.39 11.28 21.43
CA ARG A 93 8.36 11.12 22.51
C ARG A 93 9.77 10.89 21.97
N GLU A 94 9.92 10.05 20.98
CA GLU A 94 11.23 9.76 20.36
C GLU A 94 11.81 10.95 19.60
N LEU A 95 10.93 11.81 19.08
CA LEU A 95 11.31 13.06 18.44
C LEU A 95 11.38 14.27 19.39
N ALA A 96 11.34 14.05 20.72
CA ALA A 96 11.47 15.14 21.69
C ALA A 96 12.88 15.76 21.60
N GLY A 97 12.96 17.08 21.40
CA GLY A 97 14.23 17.82 21.23
C GLY A 97 14.90 17.63 19.86
N VAL A 98 14.34 16.83 18.96
CA VAL A 98 14.85 16.64 17.61
C VAL A 98 14.36 17.77 16.70
N THR A 99 15.29 18.47 16.05
CA THR A 99 14.99 19.57 15.11
C THR A 99 14.78 19.08 13.69
N ASP A 100 15.57 18.12 13.22
CA ASP A 100 15.39 17.50 11.92
C ASP A 100 14.31 16.43 12.00
N ARG A 101 13.13 16.75 11.51
CA ARG A 101 11.92 15.91 11.58
C ARG A 101 11.47 15.44 10.20
N ARG A 102 12.41 15.38 9.24
CA ARG A 102 12.14 14.87 7.89
C ARG A 102 11.70 13.43 7.96
N ALA A 103 10.66 13.15 7.20
CA ALA A 103 10.04 11.85 7.13
C ALA A 103 9.46 11.62 5.73
N ARG A 104 9.14 10.38 5.43
CA ARG A 104 8.36 10.06 4.25
C ARG A 104 7.42 8.90 4.54
N PHE A 105 6.27 8.93 3.93
CA PHE A 105 5.50 7.71 3.75
C PHE A 105 6.02 6.95 2.53
N ARG A 106 6.08 5.64 2.66
CA ARG A 106 6.46 4.71 1.59
C ARG A 106 5.41 3.63 1.44
N CYS A 107 5.08 3.28 0.20
CA CYS A 107 4.22 2.16 -0.14
C CYS A 107 4.93 1.31 -1.19
N VAL A 108 4.95 0.02 -0.99
CA VAL A 108 5.33 -0.96 -2.01
C VAL A 108 4.10 -1.78 -2.37
N ILE A 109 3.80 -1.86 -3.64
CA ILE A 109 2.74 -2.72 -4.18
C ILE A 109 3.41 -3.88 -4.90
N ALA A 110 2.96 -5.09 -4.61
CA ALA A 110 3.36 -6.31 -5.29
C ALA A 110 2.20 -6.86 -6.13
N LEU A 111 2.49 -7.30 -7.33
CA LEU A 111 1.61 -8.08 -8.20
C LEU A 111 2.19 -9.47 -8.33
N CYS A 112 1.39 -10.51 -8.14
CA CYS A 112 1.78 -11.90 -8.33
C CYS A 112 0.85 -12.57 -9.33
N ALA A 113 1.44 -13.24 -10.34
CA ALA A 113 0.72 -14.06 -11.31
C ALA A 113 0.58 -15.51 -10.81
N PRO A 114 -0.44 -16.26 -11.26
CA PRO A 114 -0.65 -17.66 -10.88
C PRO A 114 0.54 -18.59 -11.21
N ASP A 115 1.35 -18.24 -12.21
CA ASP A 115 2.57 -18.98 -12.57
C ASP A 115 3.76 -18.71 -11.63
N GLY A 116 3.61 -17.84 -10.64
CA GLY A 116 4.61 -17.48 -9.63
C GLY A 116 5.50 -16.28 -9.98
N ARG A 117 5.38 -15.73 -11.20
CA ARG A 117 6.04 -14.44 -11.51
C ARG A 117 5.49 -13.35 -10.59
N ALA A 118 6.35 -12.43 -10.19
CA ALA A 118 5.93 -11.32 -9.34
C ALA A 118 6.73 -10.05 -9.64
N TRP A 119 6.08 -8.92 -9.50
CA TRP A 119 6.61 -7.58 -9.74
C TRP A 119 6.31 -6.68 -8.58
N THR A 120 7.12 -5.65 -8.40
CA THR A 120 6.87 -4.63 -7.38
C THR A 120 7.05 -3.24 -7.96
N VAL A 121 6.24 -2.31 -7.49
CA VAL A 121 6.41 -0.87 -7.68
C VAL A 121 6.34 -0.17 -6.34
N GLU A 122 6.91 1.02 -6.25
CA GLU A 122 6.86 1.80 -5.03
C GLU A 122 6.50 3.25 -5.27
N GLY A 123 5.89 3.86 -4.25
CA GLY A 123 5.58 5.27 -4.20
C GLY A 123 6.03 5.88 -2.88
N HIS A 124 6.50 7.11 -2.93
CA HIS A 124 7.00 7.86 -1.78
C HIS A 124 6.29 9.20 -1.69
N CYS A 125 5.95 9.61 -0.48
CA CYS A 125 5.49 10.97 -0.19
C CYS A 125 6.42 11.57 0.85
N PRO A 126 7.36 12.45 0.48
CA PRO A 126 8.24 13.13 1.42
C PRO A 126 7.48 14.21 2.19
N GLY A 127 7.99 14.54 3.37
CA GLY A 127 7.41 15.54 4.26
C GLY A 127 8.12 15.60 5.60
N ARG A 128 7.40 16.06 6.62
CA ARG A 128 7.93 16.21 7.98
C ARG A 128 6.90 15.84 9.06
N ILE A 129 7.39 15.45 10.22
CA ILE A 129 6.57 15.23 11.42
C ILE A 129 6.48 16.52 12.22
N ILE A 130 5.28 16.97 12.54
CA ILE A 130 5.02 18.13 13.39
C ILE A 130 5.04 17.77 14.88
N HIS A 131 4.95 18.78 15.76
CA HIS A 131 5.12 18.60 17.21
C HIS A 131 3.85 18.18 17.94
N GLU A 132 2.69 18.32 17.34
CA GLU A 132 1.38 17.99 17.90
C GLU A 132 0.45 17.47 16.78
N THR A 133 -0.55 16.69 17.16
CA THR A 133 -1.53 16.16 16.19
C THR A 133 -2.48 17.26 15.73
N ARG A 134 -2.76 17.30 14.40
CA ARG A 134 -3.76 18.20 13.80
C ARG A 134 -4.61 17.45 12.79
N GLY A 135 -5.91 17.79 12.76
CA GLY A 135 -6.90 17.14 11.89
C GLY A 135 -7.46 15.85 12.48
N GLU A 136 -8.58 15.42 11.92
CA GLU A 136 -9.35 14.26 12.41
C GLU A 136 -9.55 13.19 11.34
N ASN A 137 -9.16 13.48 10.09
CA ASN A 137 -9.34 12.54 8.99
C ASN A 137 -8.16 11.56 8.88
N GLY A 138 -8.38 10.48 8.12
CA GLY A 138 -7.34 9.51 7.82
C GLY A 138 -7.08 8.52 8.96
N PHE A 139 -5.87 7.97 9.00
CA PHE A 139 -5.45 6.95 9.95
C PHE A 139 -3.93 6.99 10.20
N GLY A 140 -3.47 6.20 11.16
CA GLY A 140 -2.04 6.08 11.44
C GLY A 140 -1.40 7.39 11.87
N TYR A 141 -0.37 7.81 11.14
CA TYR A 141 0.40 9.03 11.41
C TYR A 141 -0.08 10.27 10.64
N ASP A 142 -1.20 10.18 9.95
CA ASP A 142 -1.78 11.30 9.18
C ASP A 142 -1.90 12.60 9.98
N PRO A 143 -2.30 12.57 11.28
CA PRO A 143 -2.38 13.80 12.09
C PRO A 143 -1.03 14.46 12.41
N LEU A 144 0.08 13.77 12.21
CA LEU A 144 1.43 14.27 12.49
C LEU A 144 2.24 14.59 11.24
N PHE A 145 1.82 14.10 10.08
CA PHE A 145 2.59 14.20 8.84
C PHE A 145 2.12 15.35 7.97
N VAL A 146 3.03 16.28 7.68
CA VAL A 146 2.82 17.37 6.73
C VAL A 146 3.64 17.07 5.47
N PRO A 147 3.01 16.83 4.31
CA PRO A 147 3.72 16.56 3.07
C PRO A 147 4.45 17.81 2.57
N ASP A 148 5.53 17.62 1.82
CA ASP A 148 6.29 18.71 1.23
C ASP A 148 5.41 19.58 0.32
N GLY A 149 5.61 20.89 0.40
CA GLY A 149 4.81 21.87 -0.34
C GLY A 149 3.47 22.22 0.31
N TYR A 150 3.15 21.64 1.47
CA TYR A 150 1.91 21.91 2.21
C TYR A 150 2.20 22.39 3.63
N GLU A 151 1.20 23.07 4.23
CA GLU A 151 1.20 23.47 5.64
C GLU A 151 0.20 22.67 6.49
N LYS A 152 -0.69 21.92 5.82
CA LYS A 152 -1.70 21.06 6.42
C LYS A 152 -1.18 19.63 6.54
N THR A 153 -1.58 18.96 7.62
CA THR A 153 -1.33 17.52 7.78
C THR A 153 -2.18 16.71 6.80
N PHE A 154 -1.83 15.44 6.60
CA PHE A 154 -2.69 14.51 5.84
C PHE A 154 -4.09 14.40 6.43
N ALA A 155 -4.24 14.55 7.76
CA ALA A 155 -5.54 14.54 8.43
C ALA A 155 -6.36 15.83 8.26
N GLU A 156 -5.71 16.93 7.85
CA GLU A 156 -6.35 18.22 7.54
C GLU A 156 -6.62 18.42 6.05
N LEU A 157 -5.99 17.62 5.18
CA LEU A 157 -6.17 17.70 3.72
C LEU A 157 -7.49 17.08 3.30
N ASP A 158 -8.05 17.64 2.22
CA ASP A 158 -9.14 16.99 1.50
C ASP A 158 -8.71 15.64 0.94
N GLY A 159 -9.61 14.64 0.99
CA GLY A 159 -9.31 13.27 0.57
C GLY A 159 -8.82 13.17 -0.88
N ALA A 160 -9.36 13.96 -1.79
CA ALA A 160 -8.94 13.97 -3.19
C ALA A 160 -7.51 14.50 -3.34
N ILE A 161 -7.15 15.55 -2.59
CA ILE A 161 -5.79 16.10 -2.56
C ILE A 161 -4.84 15.05 -1.97
N LYS A 162 -5.20 14.47 -0.81
CA LYS A 162 -4.39 13.43 -0.17
C LYS A 162 -4.13 12.26 -1.12
N ASN A 163 -5.15 11.74 -1.79
CA ASN A 163 -5.02 10.61 -2.73
C ASN A 163 -4.12 10.95 -3.92
N SER A 164 -4.13 12.20 -4.39
CA SER A 164 -3.29 12.62 -5.51
C SER A 164 -1.79 12.63 -5.20
N LEU A 165 -1.39 12.85 -3.95
CA LEU A 165 0.00 12.97 -3.52
C LEU A 165 0.46 11.87 -2.54
N SER A 166 -0.45 11.03 -2.06
CA SER A 166 -0.09 9.96 -1.13
C SER A 166 0.83 8.92 -1.76
N HIS A 167 1.68 8.33 -0.93
CA HIS A 167 2.58 7.23 -1.29
C HIS A 167 1.84 6.09 -1.99
N ARG A 168 0.66 5.69 -1.48
CA ARG A 168 -0.17 4.63 -2.07
C ARG A 168 -0.74 5.06 -3.42
N GLY A 169 -1.30 6.27 -3.53
CA GLY A 169 -1.82 6.79 -4.80
C GLY A 169 -0.72 6.91 -5.87
N LEU A 170 0.49 7.33 -5.49
CA LEU A 170 1.65 7.38 -6.39
C LEU A 170 2.08 5.98 -6.84
N ALA A 171 2.16 5.01 -5.90
CA ALA A 171 2.50 3.62 -6.22
C ALA A 171 1.46 2.98 -7.15
N LEU A 172 0.15 3.19 -6.89
CA LEU A 172 -0.93 2.65 -7.73
C LEU A 172 -0.91 3.20 -9.15
N ARG A 173 -0.71 4.51 -9.31
CA ARG A 173 -0.60 5.11 -10.66
C ARG A 173 0.62 4.58 -11.41
N ARG A 174 1.73 4.38 -10.72
CA ARG A 174 2.92 3.77 -11.30
C ARG A 174 2.66 2.32 -11.70
N ALA A 175 2.01 1.54 -10.83
CA ALA A 175 1.60 0.17 -11.11
C ALA A 175 0.73 0.07 -12.37
N ALA A 176 -0.27 0.95 -12.50
CA ALA A 176 -1.15 0.97 -13.66
C ALA A 176 -0.39 1.20 -14.98
N VAL A 177 0.61 2.08 -14.96
CA VAL A 177 1.42 2.35 -16.16
C VAL A 177 2.39 1.20 -16.46
N GLU A 178 3.14 0.73 -15.46
CA GLU A 178 4.19 -0.28 -15.65
C GLU A 178 3.62 -1.66 -15.96
N TRP A 179 2.44 -1.99 -15.41
CA TRP A 179 1.84 -3.32 -15.56
C TRP A 179 0.75 -3.40 -16.62
N GLN A 180 0.40 -2.28 -17.28
CA GLN A 180 -0.60 -2.27 -18.34
C GLN A 180 -0.32 -3.34 -19.41
N ALA A 181 0.91 -3.40 -19.91
CA ALA A 181 1.29 -4.35 -20.94
C ALA A 181 1.29 -5.81 -20.47
N LEU A 182 1.56 -6.07 -19.19
CA LEU A 182 1.47 -7.39 -18.59
C LEU A 182 0.01 -7.87 -18.54
N LEU A 183 -0.87 -7.01 -18.09
CA LEU A 183 -2.29 -7.31 -17.92
C LEU A 183 -3.01 -7.41 -19.29
N ASP A 184 -2.65 -6.56 -20.27
CA ASP A 184 -3.20 -6.63 -21.63
C ASP A 184 -2.70 -7.86 -22.44
N GLY A 185 -1.47 -8.30 -22.18
CA GLY A 185 -0.83 -9.42 -22.90
C GLY A 185 -1.45 -10.78 -22.58
N GLU A 186 -1.79 -11.00 -21.32
CA GLU A 186 -2.39 -12.26 -20.86
C GLU A 186 -3.85 -12.41 -21.29
N GLY A 187 -4.58 -11.28 -21.43
CA GLY A 187 -5.95 -11.32 -22.01
C GLY A 187 -6.00 -11.71 -23.48
N ARG A 188 -4.87 -11.63 -24.22
CA ARG A 188 -4.80 -11.99 -25.65
C ARG A 188 -4.34 -13.43 -25.90
N GLU A 189 -3.56 -14.04 -25.02
CA GLU A 189 -3.16 -15.45 -25.15
C GLU A 189 -4.32 -16.40 -24.87
N CYS A 190 -5.27 -16.05 -24.00
CA CYS A 190 -6.51 -16.80 -23.79
C CYS A 190 -7.48 -16.75 -24.99
N ALA A 191 -7.43 -15.71 -25.83
CA ALA A 191 -8.35 -15.56 -26.97
C ALA A 191 -7.97 -16.40 -28.20
N ASN A 192 -6.76 -17.00 -28.30
CA ASN A 192 -6.28 -17.76 -29.46
C ASN A 192 -6.29 -19.28 -29.31
N GLY A 193 -6.76 -19.84 -28.21
CA GLY A 193 -6.85 -21.28 -27.96
C GLY A 193 -8.28 -21.71 -27.65
N ARG A 194 -9.03 -22.09 -28.69
CA ARG A 194 -10.28 -22.90 -28.71
C ARG A 194 -10.97 -23.16 -27.37
N ASP A 195 -12.24 -22.71 -27.29
CA ASP A 195 -13.29 -23.20 -26.39
C ASP A 195 -12.88 -23.41 -24.93
N ARG A 196 -12.78 -22.33 -24.18
CA ARG A 196 -13.06 -22.33 -22.74
C ARG A 196 -13.69 -21.00 -22.35
N MET A 197 -14.78 -21.13 -21.58
CA MET A 197 -15.56 -20.07 -20.96
C MET A 197 -14.73 -18.82 -20.66
N GLU A 198 -15.32 -17.64 -20.88
CA GLU A 198 -14.83 -16.34 -20.44
C GLU A 198 -14.47 -16.41 -18.95
N GLU A 199 -13.23 -16.77 -18.64
CA GLU A 199 -12.68 -16.58 -17.32
C GLU A 199 -12.17 -15.16 -17.25
N ASP A 200 -12.98 -14.28 -16.66
CA ASP A 200 -12.59 -12.93 -16.30
C ASP A 200 -11.30 -12.97 -15.49
N VAL A 201 -10.29 -12.20 -15.89
CA VAL A 201 -9.06 -12.06 -15.13
C VAL A 201 -9.41 -11.35 -13.82
N LYS A 202 -9.49 -12.11 -12.72
CA LYS A 202 -9.79 -11.58 -11.39
C LYS A 202 -8.50 -11.24 -10.66
N CYS A 203 -8.41 -10.03 -10.13
CA CYS A 203 -7.29 -9.59 -9.31
C CYS A 203 -7.77 -9.41 -7.87
N ILE A 204 -7.03 -9.98 -6.90
CA ILE A 204 -7.34 -9.92 -5.46
C ILE A 204 -6.48 -8.86 -4.79
N LYS A 205 -7.07 -8.14 -3.88
CA LYS A 205 -6.38 -7.27 -2.92
C LYS A 205 -6.56 -7.76 -1.50
#